data_a3057c06dcae9eec173a421c731b8fa0
#
_entry.id   a3057c06dcae9eec173a421c731b8fa0
#
_cell.length_a   1.000
_cell.length_b   1.000
_cell.length_c   1.000
_cell.angle_alpha   90.00
_cell.angle_beta   90.00
_cell.angle_gamma   90.00
#
_symmetry.space_group_name_H-M   'P 1'
#
loop_
_entity.id
_entity.type
_entity.pdbx_description
1 polymer ?
#
loop_
_entity_poly.entity_id
_entity_poly.type
_entity_poly.pdbx_seq_one_letter_code
_entity_poly.pdbx_strand_id
1 'polypeptide(L)'
;MIELRACIDVEDLDKAIAFYTQTLGLKPGRRLGSDWAELLGATSPIDLLAKPTGSPSSPGASTVRDYRRHWTPVHLDFTVTDLDAVVQRARAAGATLERDIQEQKWGRMANMADPFGNGFCLLEFRGRGYDEIVGT
;
A
#
# COMPACT_ATOMS: atom_id res chain seq x y z
N MET A 1 9.30 15.04 -17.78
CA MET A 1 8.92 14.58 -16.41
C MET A 1 8.90 13.06 -16.41
N ILE A 2 9.39 12.46 -15.34
CA ILE A 2 9.33 11.02 -15.16
C ILE A 2 7.95 10.66 -14.60
N GLU A 3 7.33 9.62 -15.13
CA GLU A 3 6.12 9.04 -14.57
C GLU A 3 6.50 7.88 -13.64
N LEU A 4 5.88 7.84 -12.48
CA LEU A 4 6.08 6.79 -11.50
C LEU A 4 4.94 5.79 -11.55
N ARG A 5 5.28 4.51 -11.50
CA ARG A 5 4.32 3.44 -11.25
C ARG A 5 4.83 2.65 -10.04
N ALA A 6 3.94 2.36 -9.10
CA ALA A 6 4.26 1.49 -7.98
C ALA A 6 3.77 0.09 -8.32
N CYS A 7 4.61 -0.91 -8.10
CA CYS A 7 4.22 -2.31 -8.28
C CYS A 7 4.29 -3.03 -6.94
N ILE A 8 3.19 -3.68 -6.56
CA ILE A 8 3.08 -4.43 -5.31
C ILE A 8 2.94 -5.91 -5.66
N ASP A 9 3.85 -6.72 -5.14
CA ASP A 9 3.73 -8.17 -5.25
C ASP A 9 2.68 -8.67 -4.27
N VAL A 10 1.80 -9.55 -4.75
CA VAL A 10 0.72 -10.15 -3.97
C VAL A 10 0.63 -11.64 -4.27
N GLU A 11 0.02 -12.38 -3.38
CA GLU A 11 -0.13 -13.82 -3.55
C GLU A 11 -1.38 -14.18 -4.33
N ASP A 12 -2.44 -13.38 -4.22
CA ASP A 12 -3.75 -13.62 -4.83
C ASP A 12 -4.25 -12.31 -5.45
N LEU A 13 -4.39 -12.28 -6.78
CA LEU A 13 -4.72 -11.06 -7.50
C LEU A 13 -6.12 -10.55 -7.17
N ASP A 14 -7.13 -11.42 -7.15
CA ASP A 14 -8.51 -10.99 -6.90
C ASP A 14 -8.68 -10.46 -5.47
N LYS A 15 -8.05 -11.11 -4.50
CA LYS A 15 -8.02 -10.60 -3.12
C LYS A 15 -7.33 -9.26 -3.03
N ALA A 16 -6.24 -9.07 -3.75
CA ALA A 16 -5.48 -7.81 -3.74
C ALA A 16 -6.30 -6.68 -4.38
N ILE A 17 -6.95 -6.93 -5.50
CA ILE A 17 -7.83 -5.95 -6.13
C ILE A 17 -8.94 -5.56 -5.14
N ALA A 18 -9.60 -6.52 -4.51
CA ALA A 18 -10.65 -6.26 -3.54
C ALA A 18 -10.13 -5.43 -2.36
N PHE A 19 -8.96 -5.79 -1.81
CA PHE A 19 -8.39 -5.08 -0.68
C PHE A 19 -8.10 -3.61 -1.00
N TYR A 20 -7.34 -3.34 -2.06
CA TYR A 20 -6.90 -1.98 -2.38
C TYR A 20 -8.03 -1.10 -2.89
N THR A 21 -9.02 -1.67 -3.60
CA THR A 21 -10.20 -0.90 -4.03
C THR A 21 -11.09 -0.54 -2.85
N GLN A 22 -11.34 -1.47 -1.94
CA GLN A 22 -12.18 -1.23 -0.75
C GLN A 22 -11.50 -0.28 0.23
N THR A 23 -10.21 -0.42 0.44
CA THR A 23 -9.47 0.39 1.41
C THR A 23 -9.26 1.83 0.94
N LEU A 24 -8.80 2.00 -0.30
CA LEU A 24 -8.33 3.29 -0.80
C LEU A 24 -9.28 3.93 -1.81
N GLY A 25 -10.38 3.26 -2.15
CA GLY A 25 -11.31 3.76 -3.17
C GLY A 25 -10.73 3.75 -4.58
N LEU A 26 -9.67 2.97 -4.82
CA LEU A 26 -9.09 2.84 -6.14
C LEU A 26 -10.03 2.10 -7.09
N LYS A 27 -9.82 2.30 -8.39
CA LYS A 27 -10.63 1.67 -9.44
C LYS A 27 -9.76 0.72 -10.26
N PRO A 28 -10.25 -0.50 -10.59
CA PRO A 28 -9.54 -1.36 -11.51
C PRO A 28 -9.37 -0.69 -12.87
N GLY A 29 -8.14 -0.75 -13.39
CA GLY A 29 -7.82 -0.33 -14.74
C GLY A 29 -7.62 -1.55 -15.63
N ARG A 30 -6.49 -1.60 -16.34
CA ARG A 30 -6.17 -2.72 -17.24
C ARG A 30 -5.84 -3.97 -16.45
N ARG A 31 -6.11 -5.12 -17.05
CA ARG A 31 -5.75 -6.42 -16.50
C ARG A 31 -5.08 -7.25 -17.61
N LEU A 32 -3.92 -7.84 -17.30
CA LEU A 32 -3.20 -8.70 -18.22
C LEU A 32 -3.14 -10.12 -17.64
N GLY A 33 -3.78 -11.05 -18.31
CA GLY A 33 -3.83 -12.44 -17.86
C GLY A 33 -4.43 -12.57 -16.46
N SER A 34 -3.91 -13.55 -15.72
CA SER A 34 -4.38 -13.87 -14.37
C SER A 34 -3.47 -13.34 -13.28
N ASP A 35 -2.37 -12.69 -13.62
CA ASP A 35 -1.30 -12.34 -12.67
C ASP A 35 -0.95 -10.86 -12.58
N TRP A 36 -1.59 -10.01 -13.37
CA TRP A 36 -1.31 -8.58 -13.32
C TRP A 36 -2.60 -7.75 -13.44
N ALA A 37 -2.71 -6.70 -12.64
CA ALA A 37 -3.79 -5.74 -12.72
C ALA A 37 -3.29 -4.34 -12.36
N GLU A 38 -3.92 -3.33 -12.95
CA GLU A 38 -3.66 -1.92 -12.72
C GLU A 38 -4.78 -1.35 -11.87
N LEU A 39 -4.43 -0.54 -10.88
CA LEU A 39 -5.37 0.22 -10.08
C LEU A 39 -5.13 1.72 -10.31
N LEU A 40 -6.21 2.45 -10.52
CA LEU A 40 -6.20 3.88 -10.82
C LEU A 40 -6.91 4.67 -9.71
N GLY A 41 -6.60 5.96 -9.60
CA GLY A 41 -7.23 6.85 -8.63
C GLY A 41 -6.28 7.44 -7.60
N ALA A 42 -5.04 6.95 -7.53
CA ALA A 42 -3.96 7.61 -6.79
C ALA A 42 -3.18 8.53 -7.75
N THR A 43 -2.26 9.33 -7.21
CA THR A 43 -1.41 10.20 -8.03
C THR A 43 -0.49 9.42 -8.97
N SER A 44 -0.23 8.16 -8.67
CA SER A 44 0.48 7.23 -9.55
C SER A 44 -0.36 5.98 -9.73
N PRO A 45 -0.35 5.34 -10.90
CA PRO A 45 -0.94 4.01 -11.03
C PRO A 45 -0.25 3.03 -10.09
N ILE A 46 -1.03 2.09 -9.56
CA ILE A 46 -0.52 1.00 -8.74
C ILE A 46 -0.77 -0.29 -9.50
N ASP A 47 0.30 -1.02 -9.76
CA ASP A 47 0.22 -2.32 -10.40
C ASP A 47 0.27 -3.41 -9.33
N LEU A 48 -0.56 -4.40 -9.48
CA LEU A 48 -0.56 -5.61 -8.65
C LEU A 48 0.00 -6.74 -9.47
N LEU A 49 1.03 -7.40 -8.97
CA LEU A 49 1.64 -8.55 -9.63
C LEU A 49 1.49 -9.78 -8.73
N ALA A 50 0.68 -10.73 -9.18
CA ALA A 50 0.45 -11.97 -8.43
C ALA A 50 1.46 -13.02 -8.85
N LYS A 51 2.29 -13.43 -7.90
CA LYS A 51 3.26 -14.51 -8.08
C LYS A 51 3.29 -15.35 -6.81
N PRO A 52 3.52 -16.66 -6.93
CA PRO A 52 3.52 -17.52 -5.75
C PRO A 52 4.74 -17.26 -4.86
N THR A 53 4.58 -17.59 -3.58
CA THR A 53 5.72 -17.63 -2.65
C THR A 53 6.79 -18.56 -3.20
N GLY A 54 8.05 -18.22 -2.98
CA GLY A 54 9.18 -19.01 -3.48
C GLY A 54 9.57 -18.74 -4.93
N SER A 55 8.77 -17.95 -5.68
CA SER A 55 9.14 -17.56 -7.04
C SER A 55 10.27 -16.52 -7.03
N PRO A 56 11.16 -16.51 -8.06
CA PRO A 56 12.23 -15.52 -8.12
C PRO A 56 11.67 -14.08 -8.09
N SER A 57 12.29 -13.22 -7.28
CA SER A 57 11.84 -11.82 -7.11
C SER A 57 11.95 -11.01 -8.40
N SER A 58 12.86 -11.41 -9.29
CA SER A 58 12.97 -10.89 -10.65
C SER A 58 13.70 -11.93 -11.50
N PRO A 59 13.66 -11.83 -12.85
CA PRO A 59 14.41 -12.75 -13.71
C PRO A 59 15.89 -12.78 -13.32
N GLY A 60 16.42 -13.97 -13.05
CA GLY A 60 17.83 -14.16 -12.68
C GLY A 60 18.20 -13.78 -11.26
N ALA A 61 17.25 -13.35 -10.44
CA ALA A 61 17.54 -13.00 -9.05
C ALA A 61 17.74 -14.26 -8.20
N SER A 62 18.64 -14.18 -7.22
CA SER A 62 18.86 -15.25 -6.23
C SER A 62 17.84 -15.18 -5.09
N THR A 63 17.21 -14.02 -4.87
CA THR A 63 16.18 -13.84 -3.85
C THR A 63 14.83 -14.32 -4.38
N VAL A 64 13.99 -14.81 -3.48
CA VAL A 64 12.66 -15.32 -3.80
C VAL A 64 11.59 -14.54 -3.03
N ARG A 65 10.36 -14.59 -3.55
CA ARG A 65 9.21 -13.97 -2.90
C ARG A 65 8.84 -14.72 -1.64
N ASP A 66 8.52 -13.92 -0.60
CA ASP A 66 8.10 -14.42 0.69
C ASP A 66 7.04 -13.46 1.23
N TYR A 67 5.83 -13.94 1.44
CA TYR A 67 4.69 -13.13 1.89
C TYR A 67 4.51 -13.14 3.41
N ARG A 68 5.52 -13.55 4.16
CA ARG A 68 5.51 -13.32 5.60
C ARG A 68 5.58 -11.82 5.87
N ARG A 69 5.05 -11.41 7.00
CA ARG A 69 5.01 -9.98 7.37
C ARG A 69 6.41 -9.36 7.32
N HIS A 70 6.55 -8.26 6.58
CA HIS A 70 7.83 -7.57 6.43
C HIS A 70 7.62 -6.06 6.18
N TRP A 71 8.65 -5.30 6.51
CA TRP A 71 8.88 -3.95 6.03
C TRP A 71 10.11 -4.00 5.15
N THR A 72 9.94 -3.71 3.87
CA THR A 72 11.07 -3.65 2.94
C THR A 72 11.78 -2.30 3.07
N PRO A 73 12.97 -2.12 2.47
CA PRO A 73 13.58 -0.79 2.40
C PRO A 73 12.67 0.26 1.75
N VAL A 74 11.75 -0.16 0.88
CA VAL A 74 10.75 0.72 0.27
C VAL A 74 9.37 0.26 0.73
N HIS A 75 8.60 1.18 1.28
CA HIS A 75 7.18 0.99 1.57
C HIS A 75 6.40 2.19 1.04
N LEU A 76 5.10 2.04 0.91
CA LEU A 76 4.23 3.10 0.39
C LEU A 76 3.53 3.82 1.53
N ASP A 77 3.46 5.14 1.43
CA ASP A 77 2.62 5.97 2.27
C ASP A 77 1.46 6.50 1.42
N PHE A 78 0.24 6.27 1.90
CA PHE A 78 -0.96 6.83 1.25
C PHE A 78 -1.49 7.96 2.10
N THR A 79 -1.58 9.16 1.53
CA THR A 79 -2.17 10.31 2.21
C THR A 79 -3.69 10.29 2.00
N VAL A 80 -4.42 10.36 3.08
CA VAL A 80 -5.88 10.28 3.09
C VAL A 80 -6.47 11.45 3.88
N THR A 81 -7.75 11.76 3.67
CA THR A 81 -8.42 12.88 4.34
C THR A 81 -9.10 12.50 5.64
N ASP A 82 -9.48 11.24 5.80
CA ASP A 82 -10.14 10.73 7.01
C ASP A 82 -9.46 9.43 7.41
N LEU A 83 -8.43 9.55 8.25
CA LEU A 83 -7.61 8.40 8.62
C LEU A 83 -8.40 7.33 9.35
N ASP A 84 -9.28 7.72 10.28
CA ASP A 84 -10.05 6.75 11.07
C ASP A 84 -10.95 5.90 10.16
N ALA A 85 -11.62 6.54 9.21
CA ALA A 85 -12.50 5.83 8.27
C ALA A 85 -11.70 4.88 7.36
N VAL A 86 -10.53 5.32 6.88
CA VAL A 86 -9.69 4.47 6.02
C VAL A 86 -9.11 3.30 6.79
N VAL A 87 -8.66 3.51 8.03
CA VAL A 87 -8.18 2.42 8.90
C VAL A 87 -9.27 1.39 9.12
N GLN A 88 -10.50 1.82 9.38
CA GLN A 88 -11.63 0.89 9.56
C GLN A 88 -11.91 0.08 8.30
N ARG A 89 -11.94 0.72 7.14
CA ARG A 89 -12.13 0.02 5.86
C ARG A 89 -10.99 -0.96 5.58
N ALA A 90 -9.75 -0.55 5.86
CA ALA A 90 -8.58 -1.40 5.68
C ALA A 90 -8.68 -2.66 6.54
N ARG A 91 -9.02 -2.51 7.82
CA ARG A 91 -9.17 -3.64 8.73
C ARG A 91 -10.32 -4.56 8.31
N ALA A 92 -11.44 -4.00 7.89
CA ALA A 92 -12.58 -4.78 7.40
C ALA A 92 -12.21 -5.56 6.12
N ALA A 93 -11.29 -5.04 5.30
CA ALA A 93 -10.81 -5.66 4.08
C ALA A 93 -9.63 -6.62 4.31
N GLY A 94 -9.17 -6.80 5.55
CA GLY A 94 -8.14 -7.78 5.89
C GLY A 94 -6.78 -7.23 6.30
N ALA A 95 -6.63 -5.90 6.43
CA ALA A 95 -5.40 -5.31 6.91
C ALA A 95 -5.27 -5.44 8.43
N THR A 96 -4.04 -5.35 8.91
CA THR A 96 -3.73 -5.27 10.34
C THR A 96 -3.25 -3.86 10.67
N LEU A 97 -3.81 -3.25 11.70
CA LEU A 97 -3.26 -2.05 12.33
C LEU A 97 -2.19 -2.53 13.33
N GLU A 98 -0.93 -2.16 13.09
CA GLU A 98 0.19 -2.76 13.83
C GLU A 98 0.48 -2.09 15.16
N ARG A 99 0.04 -0.87 15.34
CA ARG A 99 0.13 -0.12 16.59
C ARG A 99 -0.92 0.99 16.58
N ASP A 100 -1.17 1.58 17.73
CA ASP A 100 -2.12 2.70 17.86
C ASP A 100 -1.75 3.83 16.90
N ILE A 101 -2.78 4.51 16.37
CA ILE A 101 -2.60 5.69 15.52
C ILE A 101 -1.78 6.72 16.28
N GLN A 102 -0.76 7.29 15.63
CA GLN A 102 0.15 8.23 16.25
C GLN A 102 -0.18 9.66 15.87
N GLU A 103 -0.22 10.51 16.88
CA GLU A 103 -0.33 11.95 16.68
C GLU A 103 1.05 12.55 16.43
N GLN A 104 1.15 13.41 15.42
CA GLN A 104 2.37 14.12 15.05
C GLN A 104 2.04 15.59 14.85
N LYS A 105 3.05 16.47 14.86
CA LYS A 105 2.84 17.90 14.55
C LYS A 105 2.23 18.11 13.17
N TRP A 106 2.58 17.26 12.22
CA TRP A 106 2.15 17.37 10.84
C TRP A 106 0.82 16.67 10.56
N GLY A 107 0.31 15.89 11.49
CA GLY A 107 -0.93 15.14 11.32
C GLY A 107 -0.93 13.84 12.08
N ARG A 108 -1.50 12.79 11.48
CA ARG A 108 -1.58 11.47 12.10
C ARG A 108 -1.09 10.38 11.17
N MET A 109 -0.64 9.29 11.73
CA MET A 109 -0.10 8.16 10.97
C MET A 109 -0.59 6.83 11.54
N ALA A 110 -0.93 5.91 10.65
CA ALA A 110 -1.21 4.52 10.97
C ALA A 110 -0.22 3.61 10.24
N ASN A 111 0.42 2.72 11.00
CA ASN A 111 1.27 1.67 10.44
C ASN A 111 0.42 0.43 10.22
N MET A 112 0.35 -0.03 9.00
CA MET A 112 -0.54 -1.11 8.58
C MET A 112 0.23 -2.23 7.90
N ALA A 113 -0.39 -3.40 7.84
CA ALA A 113 0.02 -4.48 6.95
C ALA A 113 -1.14 -4.87 6.06
N ASP A 114 -0.88 -5.07 4.77
CA ASP A 114 -1.89 -5.61 3.86
C ASP A 114 -2.08 -7.12 4.10
N PRO A 115 -3.07 -7.77 3.47
CA PRO A 115 -3.29 -9.21 3.66
C PRO A 115 -2.14 -10.10 3.17
N PHE A 116 -1.15 -9.53 2.47
CA PHE A 116 -0.04 -10.27 1.87
C PHE A 116 1.28 -10.00 2.58
N GLY A 117 1.24 -9.43 3.79
CA GLY A 117 2.43 -9.17 4.59
C GLY A 117 3.16 -7.88 4.25
N ASN A 118 2.71 -7.10 3.27
CA ASN A 118 3.35 -5.84 2.91
C ASN A 118 3.01 -4.74 3.92
N GLY A 119 4.04 -4.11 4.49
CA GLY A 119 3.87 -2.94 5.34
C GLY A 119 3.58 -1.69 4.52
N PHE A 120 2.66 -0.86 4.99
CA PHE A 120 2.37 0.44 4.41
C PHE A 120 1.88 1.41 5.49
N CYS A 121 1.92 2.69 5.19
CA CYS A 121 1.42 3.71 6.10
C CYS A 121 0.23 4.44 5.49
N LEU A 122 -0.68 4.85 6.37
CA LEU A 122 -1.73 5.81 6.05
C LEU A 122 -1.41 7.10 6.79
N LEU A 123 -1.40 8.22 6.07
CA LEU A 123 -1.09 9.53 6.61
C LEU A 123 -2.29 10.45 6.44
N GLU A 124 -2.57 11.25 7.48
CA GLU A 124 -3.55 12.33 7.41
C GLU A 124 -2.84 13.62 7.79
N PHE A 125 -2.60 14.49 6.82
CA PHE A 125 -1.96 15.76 7.10
C PHE A 125 -2.93 16.74 7.78
N ARG A 126 -2.41 17.52 8.70
CA ARG A 126 -3.13 18.61 9.38
C ARG A 126 -2.32 19.90 9.30
N GLY A 127 -3.02 21.05 9.34
CA GLY A 127 -2.36 22.34 9.21
C GLY A 127 -1.60 22.43 7.90
N ARG A 128 -0.30 22.71 7.98
CA ARG A 128 0.59 22.80 6.82
C ARG A 128 1.30 21.48 6.51
N GLY A 129 0.86 20.35 7.12
CA GLY A 129 1.48 19.05 6.91
C GLY A 129 2.94 19.05 7.34
N TYR A 130 3.84 18.51 6.52
CA TYR A 130 5.25 18.47 6.85
C TYR A 130 5.90 19.85 7.02
N ASP A 131 5.31 20.91 6.47
CA ASP A 131 5.82 22.26 6.68
C ASP A 131 5.72 22.70 8.14
N GLU A 132 4.93 22.01 8.96
CA GLU A 132 4.88 22.28 10.40
C GLU A 132 6.18 21.94 11.11
N ILE A 133 7.02 21.08 10.55
CA ILE A 133 8.27 20.62 11.15
C ILE A 133 9.52 21.06 10.40
N VAL A 134 9.37 21.67 9.22
CA VAL A 134 10.48 22.19 8.44
C VAL A 134 10.95 23.53 9.02
N GLY A 135 12.26 23.69 9.19
CA GLY A 135 12.84 24.95 9.68
C GLY A 135 12.73 25.16 11.18
N THR A 136 12.37 24.14 11.94
CA THR A 136 12.28 24.21 13.41
C THR A 136 13.56 23.77 14.08
#